data_c2ba9c61069a71f2cbdbcb0b9592365e
#
_entry.id   c2ba9c61069a71f2cbdbcb0b9592365e
#
_cell.length_a   1.000
_cell.length_b   1.000
_cell.length_c   1.000
_cell.angle_alpha   90.00
_cell.angle_beta   90.00
_cell.angle_gamma   90.00
#
_symmetry.space_group_name_H-M   'P 1'
#
loop_
_entity.id
_entity.type
_entity.pdbx_description
1 polymer ?
#
loop_
_entity_poly.entity_id
_entity_poly.type
_entity_poly.pdbx_seq_one_letter_code
_entity_poly.pdbx_strand_id
1 'polypeptide(L)'
;YMMLLEIQMPEGFITFMLSDPIILGLISVVIIAPLAEEFLFRGFLYSQLSRTVLGGWGAITLTSFIWTIIHFQYELLILVVLFIFGLFLGYIRFAYNSLGLPIALHAVNNLFAFFMAYYFF
;
A
#
# COMPACT_ATOMS: atom_id res chain seq x y z
N TYR A 1 13.62 6.29 -14.51
CA TYR A 1 13.13 5.98 -13.16
C TYR A 1 12.90 7.26 -12.33
N MET A 2 13.86 8.21 -12.33
CA MET A 2 13.71 9.54 -11.69
C MET A 2 12.51 10.32 -12.25
N MET A 3 12.38 10.38 -13.58
CA MET A 3 11.26 11.07 -14.26
C MET A 3 9.89 10.49 -13.89
N LEU A 4 9.83 9.18 -13.58
CA LEU A 4 8.59 8.53 -13.12
C LEU A 4 8.24 8.90 -11.67
N LEU A 5 9.23 9.20 -10.83
CA LEU A 5 9.00 9.61 -9.43
C LEU A 5 8.60 11.09 -9.33
N GLU A 6 9.18 11.97 -10.15
CA GLU A 6 8.82 13.40 -10.18
C GLU A 6 7.36 13.65 -10.55
N ILE A 7 6.78 12.78 -11.38
CA ILE A 7 5.41 12.94 -11.90
C ILE A 7 4.35 12.46 -10.90
N GLN A 8 4.71 11.77 -9.80
CA GLN A 8 3.75 10.79 -9.27
C GLN A 8 3.44 10.85 -7.77
N MET A 9 4.18 11.59 -6.98
CA MET A 9 3.83 11.80 -5.57
C MET A 9 3.18 13.17 -5.39
N PRO A 10 2.00 13.24 -4.79
CA PRO A 10 1.38 14.53 -4.45
C PRO A 10 2.33 15.36 -3.57
N GLU A 11 2.53 16.63 -3.91
CA GLU A 11 3.44 17.54 -3.16
C GLU A 11 3.13 17.55 -1.65
N GLY A 12 1.84 17.53 -1.29
CA GLY A 12 1.41 17.49 0.11
C GLY A 12 1.85 16.21 0.83
N PHE A 13 1.92 15.08 0.12
CA PHE A 13 2.39 13.82 0.69
C PHE A 13 3.91 13.83 0.88
N ILE A 14 4.66 14.35 -0.08
CA ILE A 14 6.11 14.53 0.03
C ILE A 14 6.42 15.47 1.19
N THR A 15 5.74 16.62 1.28
CA THR A 15 5.90 17.58 2.36
C THR A 15 5.62 16.94 3.72
N PHE A 16 4.57 16.14 3.84
CA PHE A 16 4.27 15.41 5.07
C PHE A 16 5.37 14.39 5.40
N MET A 17 5.80 13.59 4.43
CA MET A 17 6.83 12.56 4.64
C MET A 17 8.16 13.15 5.11
N LEU A 18 8.54 14.30 4.54
CA LEU A 18 9.84 14.93 4.79
C LEU A 18 9.76 16.08 5.80
N SER A 19 8.59 16.26 6.47
CA SER A 19 8.44 17.28 7.52
C SER A 19 9.32 16.99 8.73
N ASP A 20 9.70 18.03 9.44
CA ASP A 20 10.46 17.91 10.69
C ASP A 20 9.52 17.67 11.90
N PRO A 21 9.87 16.72 12.77
CA PRO A 21 10.98 15.78 12.64
C PRO A 21 10.67 14.66 11.64
N ILE A 22 11.57 14.43 10.70
CA ILE A 22 11.43 13.43 9.61
C ILE A 22 11.14 12.01 10.13
N ILE A 23 11.54 11.71 11.36
CA ILE A 23 11.26 10.42 12.01
C ILE A 23 9.77 10.16 12.15
N LEU A 24 8.94 11.17 12.32
CA LEU A 24 7.48 11.02 12.40
C LEU A 24 6.89 10.62 11.04
N GLY A 25 7.37 11.22 9.95
CA GLY A 25 7.00 10.82 8.59
C GLY A 25 7.42 9.37 8.31
N LEU A 26 8.64 9.01 8.67
CA LEU A 26 9.16 7.64 8.51
C LEU A 26 8.28 6.62 9.26
N ILE A 27 8.03 6.83 10.54
CA ILE A 27 7.21 5.93 11.36
C ILE A 27 5.78 5.84 10.81
N SER A 28 5.19 6.97 10.45
CA SER A 28 3.81 7.01 9.93
C SER A 28 3.66 6.24 8.62
N VAL A 29 4.56 6.45 7.67
CA VAL A 29 4.45 5.88 6.31
C VAL A 29 4.93 4.43 6.27
N VAL A 30 5.98 4.08 7.04
CA VAL A 30 6.61 2.74 6.95
C VAL A 30 6.00 1.75 7.93
N ILE A 31 5.48 2.21 9.06
CA ILE A 31 4.97 1.32 10.11
C ILE A 31 3.46 1.46 10.27
N ILE A 32 2.98 2.66 10.60
CA ILE A 32 1.58 2.86 10.99
C ILE A 32 0.64 2.63 9.80
N ALA A 33 0.92 3.22 8.64
CA ALA A 33 0.07 3.09 7.48
C ALA A 33 -0.02 1.63 6.98
N PRO A 34 1.08 0.89 6.74
CA PRO A 34 1.00 -0.52 6.38
C PRO A 34 0.26 -1.38 7.41
N LEU A 35 0.48 -1.16 8.71
CA LEU A 35 -0.27 -1.86 9.75
C LEU A 35 -1.76 -1.62 9.62
N ALA A 36 -2.20 -0.37 9.62
CA ALA A 36 -3.61 -0.01 9.57
C ALA A 36 -4.28 -0.52 8.28
N GLU A 37 -3.62 -0.33 7.14
CA GLU A 37 -4.15 -0.74 5.83
C GLU A 37 -4.24 -2.26 5.70
N GLU A 38 -3.19 -3.00 6.06
CA GLU A 38 -3.22 -4.46 5.96
C GLU A 38 -4.19 -5.09 6.96
N PHE A 39 -4.32 -4.56 8.17
CA PHE A 39 -5.35 -5.01 9.11
C PHE A 39 -6.77 -4.80 8.55
N LEU A 40 -7.02 -3.65 7.93
CA LEU A 40 -8.33 -3.36 7.34
C LEU A 40 -8.60 -4.22 6.09
N PHE A 41 -7.68 -4.22 5.12
CA PHE A 41 -7.92 -4.81 3.80
C PHE A 41 -7.64 -6.31 3.76
N ARG A 42 -6.50 -6.77 4.28
CA ARG A 42 -6.09 -8.19 4.25
C ARG A 42 -6.47 -8.94 5.52
N GLY A 43 -6.66 -8.24 6.61
CA GLY A 43 -7.23 -8.81 7.83
C GLY A 43 -8.74 -8.88 7.77
N PHE A 44 -9.42 -7.75 7.94
CA PHE A 44 -10.88 -7.69 8.11
C PHE A 44 -11.64 -7.90 6.79
N LEU A 45 -11.50 -7.03 5.80
CA LEU A 45 -12.31 -7.08 4.58
C LEU A 45 -12.11 -8.38 3.80
N TYR A 46 -10.86 -8.79 3.57
CA TYR A 46 -10.56 -10.05 2.91
C TYR A 46 -11.22 -11.23 3.65
N SER A 47 -11.08 -11.30 4.96
CA SER A 47 -11.64 -12.41 5.75
C SER A 47 -13.15 -12.48 5.67
N GLN A 48 -13.85 -11.35 5.62
CA GLN A 48 -15.31 -11.32 5.47
C GLN A 48 -15.74 -11.69 4.04
N LEU A 49 -15.13 -11.09 3.03
CA LEU A 49 -15.50 -11.28 1.63
C LEU A 49 -15.15 -12.68 1.11
N SER A 50 -14.05 -13.28 1.56
CA SER A 50 -13.64 -14.63 1.15
C SER A 50 -14.62 -15.73 1.56
N ARG A 51 -15.47 -15.46 2.57
CA ARG A 51 -16.54 -16.38 3.04
C ARG A 51 -17.83 -16.23 2.26
N THR A 52 -17.91 -15.31 1.34
CA THR A 52 -19.05 -15.09 0.45
C THR A 52 -18.89 -15.87 -0.85
N VAL A 53 -19.84 -15.70 -1.78
CA VAL A 53 -19.78 -16.25 -3.15
C VAL A 53 -18.55 -15.79 -3.93
N LEU A 54 -17.90 -14.71 -3.51
CA LEU A 54 -16.67 -14.20 -4.13
C LEU A 54 -15.48 -15.14 -3.97
N GLY A 55 -15.44 -15.91 -2.87
CA GLY A 55 -14.31 -16.77 -2.54
C GLY A 55 -13.01 -15.99 -2.33
N GLY A 56 -11.89 -16.71 -2.21
CA GLY A 56 -10.59 -16.10 -1.95
C GLY A 56 -10.12 -15.16 -3.06
N TRP A 57 -10.23 -15.58 -4.32
CA TRP A 57 -9.79 -14.77 -5.46
C TRP A 57 -10.65 -13.52 -5.68
N GLY A 58 -11.98 -13.65 -5.54
CA GLY A 58 -12.88 -12.50 -5.63
C GLY A 58 -12.61 -11.50 -4.49
N ALA A 59 -12.35 -11.98 -3.28
CA ALA A 59 -12.00 -11.15 -2.15
C ALA A 59 -10.67 -10.41 -2.36
N ILE A 60 -9.63 -11.10 -2.88
CA ILE A 60 -8.34 -10.47 -3.24
C ILE A 60 -8.55 -9.35 -4.24
N THR A 61 -9.30 -9.62 -5.32
CA THR A 61 -9.51 -8.65 -6.39
C THR A 61 -10.28 -7.43 -5.88
N LEU A 62 -11.38 -7.64 -5.17
CA LEU A 62 -12.23 -6.56 -4.68
C LEU A 62 -11.53 -5.70 -3.62
N THR A 63 -10.85 -6.31 -2.66
CA THR A 63 -10.11 -5.57 -1.63
C THR A 63 -8.95 -4.77 -2.22
N SER A 64 -8.25 -5.31 -3.22
CA SER A 64 -7.19 -4.61 -3.93
C SER A 64 -7.72 -3.44 -4.74
N PHE A 65 -8.87 -3.60 -5.37
CA PHE A 65 -9.52 -2.53 -6.11
C PHE A 65 -9.96 -1.38 -5.19
N ILE A 66 -10.62 -1.68 -4.06
CA ILE A 66 -11.04 -0.67 -3.08
C ILE A 66 -9.82 0.04 -2.51
N TRP A 67 -8.77 -0.70 -2.15
CA TRP A 67 -7.52 -0.14 -1.65
C TRP A 67 -6.85 0.80 -2.67
N THR A 68 -6.88 0.45 -3.95
CA THR A 68 -6.36 1.32 -5.02
C THR A 68 -7.19 2.59 -5.16
N ILE A 69 -8.54 2.49 -5.10
CA ILE A 69 -9.41 3.67 -5.27
C ILE A 69 -9.19 4.69 -4.15
N ILE A 70 -8.95 4.30 -2.92
CA ILE A 70 -8.68 5.27 -1.85
C ILE A 70 -7.37 6.04 -2.06
N HIS A 71 -6.53 5.61 -3.01
CA HIS A 71 -5.31 6.29 -3.42
C HIS A 71 -5.50 7.16 -4.68
N PHE A 72 -6.72 7.61 -4.97
CA PHE A 72 -7.10 8.35 -6.18
C PHE A 72 -6.30 9.66 -6.41
N GLN A 73 -5.57 10.13 -5.41
CA GLN A 73 -4.68 11.29 -5.52
C GLN A 73 -3.46 11.02 -6.42
N TYR A 74 -3.16 9.76 -6.73
CA TYR A 74 -2.07 9.40 -7.64
C TYR A 74 -2.53 9.33 -9.09
N GLU A 75 -1.58 9.48 -10.02
CA GLU A 75 -1.83 9.33 -11.44
C GLU A 75 -2.21 7.89 -11.82
N LEU A 76 -2.91 7.74 -12.94
CA LEU A 76 -3.44 6.45 -13.40
C LEU A 76 -2.38 5.34 -13.46
N LEU A 77 -1.18 5.65 -13.93
CA LEU A 77 -0.10 4.66 -14.01
C LEU A 77 0.26 4.10 -12.63
N ILE A 78 0.33 4.97 -11.62
CA ILE A 78 0.59 4.53 -10.24
C ILE A 78 -0.58 3.76 -9.67
N LEU A 79 -1.81 4.16 -9.98
CA LEU A 79 -2.99 3.39 -9.54
C LEU A 79 -2.97 1.96 -10.11
N VAL A 80 -2.54 1.78 -11.36
CA VAL A 80 -2.36 0.45 -11.96
C VAL A 80 -1.29 -0.35 -11.21
N VAL A 81 -0.14 0.27 -10.90
CA VAL A 81 0.93 -0.37 -10.12
C VAL A 81 0.46 -0.73 -8.72
N LEU A 82 -0.26 0.16 -8.04
CA LEU A 82 -0.85 -0.09 -6.72
C LEU A 82 -1.86 -1.24 -6.77
N PHE A 83 -2.69 -1.30 -7.81
CA PHE A 83 -3.63 -2.42 -7.96
C PHE A 83 -2.91 -3.76 -8.08
N ILE A 84 -1.87 -3.83 -8.93
CA ILE A 84 -1.05 -5.05 -9.09
C ILE A 84 -0.36 -5.41 -7.76
N PHE A 85 0.18 -4.42 -7.07
CA PHE A 85 0.79 -4.63 -5.75
C PHE A 85 -0.25 -5.08 -4.72
N GLY A 86 -1.45 -4.52 -4.75
CA GLY A 86 -2.57 -4.96 -3.93
C GLY A 86 -2.96 -6.42 -4.16
N LEU A 87 -3.03 -6.85 -5.43
CA LEU A 87 -3.26 -8.25 -5.80
C LEU A 87 -2.15 -9.16 -5.27
N PHE A 88 -0.90 -8.73 -5.37
CA PHE A 88 0.25 -9.47 -4.83
C PHE A 88 0.15 -9.66 -3.31
N LEU A 89 -0.10 -8.58 -2.55
CA LEU A 89 -0.27 -8.66 -1.10
C LEU A 89 -1.46 -9.55 -0.70
N GLY A 90 -2.57 -9.44 -1.44
CA GLY A 90 -3.73 -10.30 -1.25
C GLY A 90 -3.44 -11.78 -1.53
N TYR A 91 -2.67 -12.06 -2.58
CA TYR A 91 -2.22 -13.42 -2.88
C TYR A 91 -1.33 -13.99 -1.76
N ILE A 92 -0.38 -13.21 -1.25
CA ILE A 92 0.47 -13.61 -0.12
C ILE A 92 -0.39 -13.92 1.12
N ARG A 93 -1.39 -13.08 1.42
CA ARG A 93 -2.35 -13.33 2.50
C ARG A 93 -3.08 -14.67 2.33
N PHE A 94 -3.52 -14.95 1.11
CA PHE A 94 -4.24 -16.18 0.77
C PHE A 94 -3.31 -17.40 0.81
N ALA A 95 -2.17 -17.34 0.13
CA ALA A 95 -1.27 -18.50 -0.05
C ALA A 95 -0.60 -18.94 1.26
N TYR A 96 -0.25 -18.00 2.12
CA TYR A 96 0.47 -18.29 3.37
C TYR A 96 -0.40 -18.20 4.62
N ASN A 97 -1.66 -17.83 4.48
CA ASN A 97 -2.57 -17.60 5.61
C ASN A 97 -1.94 -16.74 6.72
N SER A 98 -1.18 -15.76 6.33
CA SER A 98 -0.44 -14.84 7.21
C SER A 98 -0.81 -13.41 6.93
N LEU A 99 -1.08 -12.63 7.97
CA LEU A 99 -1.24 -11.18 7.88
C LEU A 99 0.12 -10.47 8.05
N GLY A 100 1.03 -11.06 8.80
CA GLY A 100 2.36 -10.50 9.05
C GLY A 100 3.21 -10.35 7.79
N LEU A 101 3.12 -11.29 6.84
CA LEU A 101 3.85 -11.23 5.57
C LEU A 101 3.43 -10.04 4.69
N PRO A 102 2.14 -9.80 4.40
CA PRO A 102 1.70 -8.61 3.69
C PRO A 102 2.13 -7.32 4.39
N ILE A 103 2.01 -7.24 5.71
CA ILE A 103 2.45 -6.07 6.50
C ILE A 103 3.93 -5.81 6.27
N ALA A 104 4.79 -6.83 6.41
CA ALA A 104 6.22 -6.69 6.22
C ALA A 104 6.59 -6.26 4.79
N LEU A 105 5.99 -6.87 3.78
CA LEU A 105 6.23 -6.54 2.37
C LEU A 105 5.76 -5.12 2.04
N HIS A 106 4.61 -4.71 2.56
CA HIS A 106 4.09 -3.36 2.40
C HIS A 106 5.02 -2.33 3.08
N ALA A 107 5.45 -2.60 4.30
CA ALA A 107 6.40 -1.74 5.02
C ALA A 107 7.73 -1.60 4.28
N VAL A 108 8.28 -2.68 3.73
CA VAL A 108 9.52 -2.63 2.91
C VAL A 108 9.32 -1.79 1.66
N ASN A 109 8.19 -1.95 0.96
CA ASN A 109 7.86 -1.11 -0.20
C ASN A 109 7.78 0.38 0.18
N ASN A 110 7.11 0.70 1.27
CA ASN A 110 6.98 2.08 1.73
C ASN A 110 8.31 2.66 2.22
N LEU A 111 9.16 1.85 2.85
CA LEU A 111 10.52 2.24 3.22
C LEU A 111 11.35 2.60 1.99
N PHE A 112 11.27 1.79 0.94
CA PHE A 112 11.93 2.08 -0.33
C PHE A 112 11.41 3.39 -0.95
N ALA A 113 10.09 3.57 -1.01
CA ALA A 113 9.47 4.79 -1.50
C ALA A 113 9.87 6.02 -0.68
N PHE A 114 9.96 5.89 0.65
CA PHE A 114 10.42 6.95 1.55
C PHE A 114 11.86 7.38 1.24
N PHE A 115 12.77 6.44 1.08
CA PHE A 115 14.15 6.76 0.73
C PHE A 115 14.28 7.38 -0.66
N MET A 116 13.50 6.90 -1.63
CA MET A 116 13.48 7.51 -2.96
C MET A 116 12.99 8.97 -2.89
N ALA A 117 11.95 9.25 -2.11
CA ALA A 117 11.49 10.62 -1.89
C ALA A 117 12.57 11.48 -1.21
N TYR A 118 13.19 10.96 -0.16
CA TYR A 118 14.23 11.69 0.60
C TYR A 118 15.46 12.07 -0.24
N TYR A 119 15.88 11.22 -1.18
CA TYR A 119 17.08 11.47 -1.98
C TYR A 119 16.82 12.28 -3.26
N PHE A 120 15.58 12.30 -3.76
CA PHE A 120 15.28 12.90 -5.07
C PHE A 120 14.34 14.10 -5.03
N PHE A 121 13.75 14.41 -3.89
CA PHE A 121 12.88 15.58 -3.65
C PHE A 121 13.34 16.39 -2.44
#